data_39a3b1bd044189c61463ccee447128bb
#
_entry.id   39a3b1bd044189c61463ccee447128bb
#
_cell.length_a   1.000
_cell.length_b   1.000
_cell.length_c   1.000
_cell.angle_alpha   90.00
_cell.angle_beta   90.00
_cell.angle_gamma   90.00
#
_symmetry.space_group_name_H-M   'P 1'
#
loop_
_entity.id
_entity.type
_entity.pdbx_description
1 polymer ?
#
loop_
_entity_poly.entity_id
_entity_poly.type
_entity_poly.pdbx_seq_one_letter_code
_entity_poly.pdbx_strand_id
1 'polypeptide(L)'
;VTCSRKTTDKSHSKIARIVVRRAPGKVTQAILQYGPLRLRAALGRSGITSCKREGDGATPRATMRLISAYRRGGRMGALATGLTMRRIRNDMLWCDAPAHPAYNRPVRAPFAASHEKLTRDDRLYDVCIVMDWNITERRRGCGSAIFFHIAREGYAPTEGCVALSPADMRRLLPYLTDRTLLTVL
;
A
#
# COMPACT_ATOMS: atom_id res chain seq x y z
N VAL A 1 45.74 15.17 28.83
CA VAL A 1 45.15 14.59 27.61
C VAL A 1 43.84 13.93 27.99
N THR A 2 42.74 14.66 27.90
CA THR A 2 41.40 14.18 28.25
C THR A 2 40.73 13.59 27.00
N CYS A 3 40.57 12.26 27.02
CA CYS A 3 39.87 11.51 25.96
C CYS A 3 38.37 11.66 26.15
N SER A 4 37.73 12.46 25.32
CA SER A 4 36.27 12.63 25.29
C SER A 4 35.66 11.43 24.54
N ARG A 5 34.96 10.56 25.27
CA ARG A 5 34.12 9.49 24.69
C ARG A 5 32.89 10.09 24.04
N LYS A 6 32.83 10.06 22.70
CA LYS A 6 31.61 10.29 21.94
C LYS A 6 30.64 9.14 22.26
N THR A 7 29.62 9.41 23.04
CA THR A 7 28.45 8.53 23.18
C THR A 7 27.68 8.54 21.86
N THR A 8 27.77 7.47 21.11
CA THR A 8 26.88 7.22 19.96
C THR A 8 25.49 6.89 20.50
N ASP A 9 24.64 7.89 20.49
CA ASP A 9 23.21 7.73 20.75
C ASP A 9 22.61 6.83 19.65
N LYS A 10 22.40 5.55 19.98
CA LYS A 10 21.61 4.62 19.17
C LYS A 10 20.15 5.02 19.31
N SER A 11 19.75 6.04 18.56
CA SER A 11 18.34 6.35 18.33
C SER A 11 17.65 5.06 17.89
N HIS A 12 16.91 4.44 18.78
CA HIS A 12 15.94 3.38 18.44
C HIS A 12 14.86 4.05 17.58
N SER A 13 15.03 3.99 16.26
CA SER A 13 14.03 4.54 15.34
C SER A 13 12.71 3.85 15.62
N LYS A 14 11.78 4.56 16.26
CA LYS A 14 10.43 4.07 16.53
C LYS A 14 9.82 3.59 15.21
N ILE A 15 9.37 2.33 15.19
CA ILE A 15 8.65 1.78 14.04
C ILE A 15 7.45 2.67 13.75
N ALA A 16 7.41 3.27 12.55
CA ALA A 16 6.31 4.11 12.11
C ALA A 16 5.04 3.26 12.00
N ARG A 17 3.98 3.68 12.69
CA ARG A 17 2.69 2.95 12.71
C ARG A 17 1.61 3.83 12.11
N ILE A 18 0.94 3.30 11.10
CA ILE A 18 -0.26 3.85 10.50
C ILE A 18 -1.44 3.02 11.01
N VAL A 19 -2.49 3.69 11.43
CA VAL A 19 -3.74 3.02 11.84
C VAL A 19 -4.87 3.48 10.93
N VAL A 20 -5.59 2.53 10.34
CA VAL A 20 -6.74 2.77 9.48
C VAL A 20 -7.97 2.24 10.18
N ARG A 21 -8.93 3.13 10.46
CA ARG A 21 -10.22 2.79 11.08
C ARG A 21 -11.35 3.23 10.18
N ARG A 22 -12.38 2.42 10.07
CA ARG A 22 -13.59 2.78 9.32
C ARG A 22 -14.13 4.12 9.83
N ALA A 23 -14.46 5.02 8.92
CA ALA A 23 -15.12 6.28 9.26
C ALA A 23 -16.55 6.02 9.75
N PRO A 24 -17.03 6.76 10.77
CA PRO A 24 -18.40 6.60 11.27
C PRO A 24 -19.42 6.69 10.13
N GLY A 25 -20.37 5.75 10.09
CA GLY A 25 -21.43 5.70 9.08
C GLY A 25 -20.99 5.40 7.64
N LYS A 26 -19.69 5.08 7.40
CA LYS A 26 -19.16 4.82 6.04
C LYS A 26 -18.53 3.44 5.97
N VAL A 27 -19.02 2.58 5.07
CA VAL A 27 -18.48 1.23 4.88
C VAL A 27 -17.16 1.25 4.10
N THR A 28 -17.07 2.12 3.10
CA THR A 28 -15.99 2.16 2.10
C THR A 28 -14.98 3.28 2.32
N GLN A 29 -15.06 3.98 3.45
CA GLN A 29 -14.16 5.07 3.80
C GLN A 29 -13.62 4.90 5.20
N ALA A 30 -12.42 5.43 5.42
CA ALA A 30 -11.70 5.34 6.68
C ALA A 30 -11.04 6.66 7.06
N ILE A 31 -10.64 6.72 8.32
CA ILE A 31 -9.67 7.69 8.82
C ILE A 31 -8.35 6.95 9.00
N LEU A 32 -7.34 7.39 8.27
CA LEU A 32 -5.96 6.97 8.42
C LEU A 32 -5.26 7.91 9.39
N GLN A 33 -4.65 7.36 10.42
CA GLN A 33 -3.91 8.11 11.43
C GLN A 33 -2.43 7.74 11.42
N TYR A 34 -1.58 8.77 11.36
CA TYR A 34 -0.13 8.67 11.54
C TYR A 34 0.34 9.79 12.47
N GLY A 35 0.70 9.45 13.71
CA GLY A 35 0.95 10.47 14.73
C GLY A 35 -0.25 11.43 14.88
N PRO A 36 -0.03 12.76 14.77
CA PRO A 36 -1.12 13.75 14.82
C PRO A 36 -1.90 13.85 13.49
N LEU A 37 -1.40 13.31 12.40
CA LEU A 37 -2.06 13.37 11.09
C LEU A 37 -3.29 12.48 11.08
N ARG A 38 -4.42 13.05 10.66
CA ARG A 38 -5.67 12.35 10.38
C ARG A 38 -6.05 12.62 8.93
N LEU A 39 -6.09 11.59 8.13
CA LEU A 39 -6.28 11.65 6.68
C LEU A 39 -7.49 10.82 6.30
N ARG A 40 -8.30 11.31 5.35
CA ARG A 40 -9.40 10.51 4.78
C ARG A 40 -8.81 9.45 3.86
N ALA A 41 -9.34 8.23 3.92
CA ALA A 41 -8.93 7.12 3.07
C ALA A 41 -10.13 6.41 2.45
N ALA A 42 -9.94 5.84 1.25
CA ALA A 42 -10.88 4.90 0.67
C ALA A 42 -10.48 3.47 1.05
N LEU A 43 -11.49 2.61 1.18
CA LEU A 43 -11.38 1.19 1.45
C LEU A 43 -12.04 0.38 0.33
N GLY A 44 -11.94 -0.94 0.43
CA GLY A 44 -12.64 -1.87 -0.44
C GLY A 44 -14.14 -1.65 -0.48
N ARG A 45 -14.78 -1.93 -1.63
CA ARG A 45 -16.23 -1.77 -1.85
C ARG A 45 -17.09 -2.58 -0.87
N SER A 46 -16.54 -3.68 -0.35
CA SER A 46 -17.17 -4.52 0.68
C SER A 46 -16.73 -4.19 2.10
N GLY A 47 -16.02 -3.05 2.31
CA GLY A 47 -15.53 -2.62 3.63
C GLY A 47 -14.32 -3.41 4.12
N ILE A 48 -14.27 -3.70 5.41
CA ILE A 48 -13.17 -4.42 6.09
C ILE A 48 -13.62 -5.84 6.42
N THR A 49 -12.73 -6.82 6.21
CA THR A 49 -13.00 -8.23 6.50
C THR A 49 -11.86 -8.91 7.26
N SER A 50 -12.19 -9.82 8.16
CA SER A 50 -11.23 -10.74 8.81
C SER A 50 -11.02 -12.02 8.00
N CYS A 51 -11.91 -12.33 7.04
CA CYS A 51 -11.88 -13.52 6.20
C CYS A 51 -11.69 -13.14 4.74
N LYS A 52 -10.53 -12.53 4.42
CA LYS A 52 -10.22 -12.04 3.08
C LYS A 52 -10.18 -13.17 2.05
N ARG A 53 -10.87 -12.96 0.92
CA ARG A 53 -10.87 -13.84 -0.26
C ARG A 53 -10.52 -13.06 -1.52
N GLU A 54 -10.05 -13.79 -2.53
CA GLU A 54 -9.82 -13.19 -3.86
C GLU A 54 -11.14 -12.70 -4.45
N GLY A 55 -11.12 -11.50 -5.03
CA GLY A 55 -12.31 -10.90 -5.67
C GLY A 55 -13.42 -10.43 -4.75
N ASP A 56 -13.30 -10.53 -3.40
CA ASP A 56 -14.35 -10.12 -2.46
C ASP A 56 -14.54 -8.60 -2.33
N GLY A 57 -13.63 -7.81 -2.89
CA GLY A 57 -13.66 -6.36 -2.83
C GLY A 57 -13.48 -5.78 -1.43
N ALA A 58 -13.07 -6.57 -0.43
CA ALA A 58 -12.90 -6.12 0.95
C ALA A 58 -11.43 -5.83 1.29
N THR A 59 -11.20 -4.85 2.16
CA THR A 59 -9.89 -4.57 2.75
C THR A 59 -9.62 -5.53 3.91
N PRO A 60 -8.47 -6.24 3.95
CA PRO A 60 -8.19 -7.16 5.03
C PRO A 60 -7.97 -6.42 6.36
N ARG A 61 -8.57 -6.93 7.43
CA ARG A 61 -8.30 -6.54 8.81
C ARG A 61 -6.99 -7.18 9.23
N ALA A 62 -5.91 -6.44 9.17
CA ALA A 62 -4.58 -6.94 9.47
C ALA A 62 -3.59 -5.81 9.79
N THR A 63 -2.45 -6.18 10.37
CA THR A 63 -1.26 -5.34 10.37
C THR A 63 -0.37 -5.79 9.23
N MET A 64 -0.10 -4.89 8.30
CA MET A 64 0.67 -5.12 7.08
C MET A 64 1.90 -4.21 7.06
N ARG A 65 3.04 -4.76 6.66
CA ARG A 65 4.25 -3.99 6.44
C ARG A 65 4.26 -3.42 5.02
N LEU A 66 4.80 -2.21 4.87
CA LEU A 66 5.06 -1.63 3.56
C LEU A 66 6.37 -2.20 3.02
N ILE A 67 6.35 -2.87 1.86
CA ILE A 67 7.53 -3.58 1.33
C ILE A 67 8.33 -2.70 0.38
N SER A 68 7.65 -2.11 -0.59
CA SER A 68 8.25 -1.32 -1.66
C SER A 68 7.18 -0.44 -2.30
N ALA A 69 7.61 0.46 -3.19
CA ALA A 69 6.69 1.35 -3.89
C ALA A 69 6.97 1.36 -5.39
N TYR A 70 5.93 1.61 -6.15
CA TYR A 70 5.97 1.93 -7.56
C TYR A 70 5.49 3.36 -7.78
N ARG A 71 6.05 4.06 -8.78
CA ARG A 71 5.56 5.37 -9.20
C ARG A 71 5.43 5.46 -10.70
N ARG A 72 4.43 6.17 -11.18
CA ARG A 72 4.35 6.57 -12.58
C ARG A 72 5.22 7.81 -12.80
N GLY A 73 6.08 7.75 -13.82
CA GLY A 73 6.96 8.88 -14.14
C GLY A 73 6.18 10.13 -14.56
N GLY A 74 6.66 11.32 -14.15
CA GLY A 74 6.16 12.61 -14.63
C GLY A 74 4.90 13.19 -13.96
N ARG A 75 4.10 12.40 -13.23
CA ARG A 75 2.80 12.87 -12.73
C ARG A 75 2.80 13.48 -11.32
N MET A 76 3.70 13.07 -10.45
CA MET A 76 3.75 13.57 -9.07
C MET A 76 5.06 14.32 -8.71
N GLY A 77 5.93 14.59 -9.69
CA GLY A 77 7.21 15.25 -9.45
C GLY A 77 8.16 14.43 -8.57
N ALA A 78 9.08 15.11 -7.89
CA ALA A 78 9.98 14.47 -6.93
C ALA A 78 9.19 13.99 -5.68
N LEU A 79 9.44 12.76 -5.28
CA LEU A 79 8.83 12.15 -4.09
C LEU A 79 9.94 11.69 -3.15
N ALA A 80 9.95 12.21 -1.93
CA ALA A 80 10.83 11.74 -0.87
C ALA A 80 10.15 10.58 -0.12
N THR A 81 10.88 9.48 0.12
CA THR A 81 10.42 8.36 0.93
C THR A 81 11.62 7.46 1.28
N GLY A 82 11.53 6.76 2.43
CA GLY A 82 12.47 5.69 2.78
C GLY A 82 12.14 4.33 2.16
N LEU A 83 11.04 4.23 1.36
CA LEU A 83 10.72 3.02 0.62
C LEU A 83 11.57 2.89 -0.65
N THR A 84 11.99 1.68 -0.98
CA THR A 84 12.53 1.40 -2.32
C THR A 84 11.45 1.66 -3.35
N MET A 85 11.63 2.72 -4.15
CA MET A 85 10.65 3.17 -5.15
C MET A 85 11.14 2.89 -6.57
N ARG A 86 10.33 2.17 -7.35
CA ARG A 86 10.61 1.81 -8.75
C ARG A 86 9.66 2.55 -9.70
N ARG A 87 10.17 2.95 -10.85
CA ARG A 87 9.33 3.50 -11.92
C ARG A 87 8.49 2.38 -12.56
N ILE A 88 7.19 2.60 -12.71
CA ILE A 88 6.31 1.72 -13.46
C ILE A 88 6.70 1.74 -14.95
N ARG A 89 6.81 0.57 -15.55
CA ARG A 89 7.04 0.33 -16.97
C ARG A 89 5.80 -0.38 -17.56
N ASN A 90 5.60 -0.22 -18.85
CA ASN A 90 4.41 -0.73 -19.54
C ASN A 90 4.25 -2.25 -19.47
N ASP A 91 5.35 -2.96 -19.28
CA ASP A 91 5.39 -4.42 -19.16
C ASP A 91 5.13 -4.95 -17.73
N MET A 92 4.96 -4.05 -16.74
CA MET A 92 4.78 -4.46 -15.34
C MET A 92 3.35 -4.82 -15.01
N LEU A 93 3.18 -6.04 -14.51
CA LEU A 93 1.91 -6.66 -14.14
C LEU A 93 2.04 -7.25 -12.73
N TRP A 94 0.89 -7.54 -12.11
CA TRP A 94 0.81 -8.27 -10.85
C TRP A 94 -0.14 -9.45 -11.00
N CYS A 95 0.34 -10.68 -10.84
CA CYS A 95 -0.47 -11.87 -11.00
C CYS A 95 -1.48 -11.99 -9.84
N ASP A 96 -2.75 -12.04 -10.17
CA ASP A 96 -3.88 -12.24 -9.25
C ASP A 96 -4.62 -13.57 -9.50
N ALA A 97 -4.08 -14.45 -10.35
CA ALA A 97 -4.63 -15.76 -10.65
C ALA A 97 -4.32 -16.77 -9.53
N PRO A 98 -5.30 -17.23 -8.71
CA PRO A 98 -5.03 -18.05 -7.53
C PRO A 98 -4.39 -19.41 -7.83
N ALA A 99 -4.65 -19.97 -9.01
CA ALA A 99 -4.08 -21.26 -9.43
C ALA A 99 -2.66 -21.15 -10.01
N HIS A 100 -2.19 -19.94 -10.34
CA HIS A 100 -0.91 -19.75 -11.00
C HIS A 100 0.26 -19.77 -10.00
N PRO A 101 1.43 -20.37 -10.32
CA PRO A 101 2.61 -20.38 -9.44
C PRO A 101 3.13 -19.00 -9.04
N ALA A 102 2.93 -17.99 -9.90
CA ALA A 102 3.27 -16.59 -9.63
C ALA A 102 2.17 -15.81 -8.89
N TYR A 103 1.14 -16.48 -8.34
CA TYR A 103 0.07 -15.79 -7.60
C TYR A 103 0.60 -14.82 -6.56
N ASN A 104 0.02 -13.61 -6.54
CA ASN A 104 0.36 -12.50 -5.68
C ASN A 104 1.84 -12.07 -5.80
N ARG A 105 2.35 -12.04 -7.05
CA ARG A 105 3.72 -11.58 -7.36
C ARG A 105 3.74 -10.66 -8.58
N PRO A 106 4.77 -9.76 -8.64
CA PRO A 106 5.01 -9.00 -9.86
C PRO A 106 5.44 -9.94 -10.99
N VAL A 107 4.86 -9.73 -12.16
CA VAL A 107 5.18 -10.45 -13.43
C VAL A 107 5.34 -9.44 -14.55
N ARG A 108 5.73 -9.90 -15.73
CA ARG A 108 5.92 -9.05 -16.90
C ARG A 108 5.07 -9.55 -18.07
N ALA A 109 4.65 -8.60 -18.90
CA ALA A 109 4.03 -8.93 -20.19
C ALA A 109 5.10 -9.52 -21.17
N PRO A 110 4.71 -10.48 -22.08
CA PRO A 110 3.38 -11.07 -22.17
C PRO A 110 3.09 -12.05 -21.03
N PHE A 111 1.87 -12.06 -20.50
CA PHE A 111 1.45 -12.94 -19.41
C PHE A 111 -0.03 -13.28 -19.58
N ALA A 112 -0.33 -14.57 -19.75
CA ALA A 112 -1.67 -15.03 -20.16
C ALA A 112 -2.65 -15.19 -18.98
N ALA A 113 -2.14 -15.48 -17.76
CA ALA A 113 -3.02 -15.64 -16.60
C ALA A 113 -3.58 -14.29 -16.12
N SER A 114 -4.62 -14.32 -15.30
CA SER A 114 -5.23 -13.12 -14.71
C SER A 114 -4.21 -12.26 -13.98
N HIS A 115 -4.28 -10.95 -14.18
CA HIS A 115 -3.31 -10.02 -13.63
C HIS A 115 -3.83 -8.60 -13.55
N GLU A 116 -3.34 -7.83 -12.58
CA GLU A 116 -3.50 -6.39 -12.47
C GLU A 116 -2.42 -5.68 -13.29
N LYS A 117 -2.79 -4.73 -14.15
CA LYS A 117 -1.85 -3.87 -14.87
C LYS A 117 -1.37 -2.75 -13.95
N LEU A 118 -0.05 -2.63 -13.73
CA LEU A 118 0.51 -1.51 -12.96
C LEU A 118 0.51 -0.21 -13.76
N THR A 119 0.62 -0.28 -15.10
CA THR A 119 0.43 0.87 -15.98
C THR A 119 -1.06 1.07 -16.22
N ARG A 120 -1.58 2.20 -15.74
CA ARG A 120 -3.00 2.57 -15.81
C ARG A 120 -3.16 3.94 -16.47
N ASP A 121 -4.29 4.15 -17.15
CA ASP A 121 -4.63 5.46 -17.72
C ASP A 121 -5.14 6.42 -16.64
N ASP A 122 -5.80 5.89 -15.59
CA ASP A 122 -6.19 6.64 -14.41
C ASP A 122 -4.97 6.98 -13.52
N ARG A 123 -5.21 7.72 -12.44
CA ARG A 123 -4.17 8.20 -11.52
C ARG A 123 -3.90 7.30 -10.33
N LEU A 124 -4.60 6.16 -10.21
CA LEU A 124 -4.57 5.33 -9.00
C LEU A 124 -3.15 4.86 -8.65
N TYR A 125 -2.35 4.51 -9.66
CA TYR A 125 -0.99 4.03 -9.47
C TYR A 125 0.07 5.08 -9.82
N ASP A 126 -0.29 6.38 -9.77
CA ASP A 126 0.74 7.45 -9.77
C ASP A 126 1.73 7.22 -8.62
N VAL A 127 1.23 6.69 -7.48
CA VAL A 127 1.98 6.03 -6.40
C VAL A 127 1.23 4.77 -5.99
N CYS A 128 1.93 3.64 -5.94
CA CYS A 128 1.40 2.35 -5.52
C CYS A 128 2.40 1.67 -4.58
N ILE A 129 2.04 1.52 -3.32
CA ILE A 129 2.87 0.92 -2.28
C ILE A 129 2.38 -0.50 -2.04
N VAL A 130 3.29 -1.47 -2.11
CA VAL A 130 2.99 -2.88 -1.86
C VAL A 130 2.93 -3.12 -0.36
N MET A 131 1.81 -3.66 0.11
CA MET A 131 1.64 -4.16 1.46
C MET A 131 1.87 -5.68 1.48
N ASP A 132 2.41 -6.22 2.59
CA ASP A 132 2.83 -7.63 2.67
C ASP A 132 1.69 -8.64 2.85
N TRP A 133 0.42 -8.21 2.61
CA TRP A 133 -0.71 -9.11 2.67
C TRP A 133 -0.51 -10.33 1.75
N ASN A 134 -0.51 -11.52 2.33
CA ASN A 134 -0.41 -12.80 1.60
C ASN A 134 0.78 -12.90 0.60
N ILE A 135 1.85 -12.11 0.82
CA ILE A 135 3.03 -12.08 -0.07
C ILE A 135 3.95 -13.27 0.20
N THR A 136 4.21 -13.59 1.47
CA THR A 136 5.10 -14.66 1.89
C THR A 136 4.42 -16.02 1.80
N GLU A 137 3.23 -16.13 2.40
CA GLU A 137 2.50 -17.39 2.49
C GLU A 137 1.84 -17.81 1.18
N ARG A 138 1.38 -16.84 0.39
CA ARG A 138 0.70 -17.03 -0.91
C ARG A 138 -0.39 -18.10 -0.86
N ARG A 139 -1.21 -18.03 0.16
CA ARG A 139 -2.37 -18.91 0.28
C ARG A 139 -3.33 -18.61 -0.86
N ARG A 140 -3.61 -19.63 -1.66
CA ARG A 140 -4.49 -19.53 -2.85
C ARG A 140 -5.87 -19.02 -2.44
N GLY A 141 -6.38 -18.04 -3.18
CA GLY A 141 -7.70 -17.47 -2.94
C GLY A 141 -7.84 -16.59 -1.70
N CYS A 142 -6.76 -16.30 -0.96
CA CYS A 142 -6.80 -15.44 0.24
C CYS A 142 -6.52 -13.97 -0.05
N GLY A 143 -6.67 -13.54 -1.30
CA GLY A 143 -6.47 -12.15 -1.74
C GLY A 143 -5.07 -11.87 -2.22
N SER A 144 -4.97 -11.08 -3.27
CA SER A 144 -3.74 -10.60 -3.90
C SER A 144 -3.81 -9.10 -4.17
N ALA A 145 -2.71 -8.49 -4.60
CA ALA A 145 -2.65 -7.10 -5.02
C ALA A 145 -3.24 -6.11 -3.99
N ILE A 146 -2.99 -6.35 -2.70
CA ILE A 146 -3.41 -5.42 -1.65
C ILE A 146 -2.37 -4.32 -1.54
N PHE A 147 -2.72 -3.16 -2.11
CA PHE A 147 -1.84 -2.01 -2.24
C PHE A 147 -2.33 -0.82 -1.40
N PHE A 148 -1.42 0.11 -1.15
CA PHE A 148 -1.70 1.43 -0.62
C PHE A 148 -1.38 2.45 -1.72
N HIS A 149 -2.42 3.10 -2.28
CA HIS A 149 -2.29 3.86 -3.53
C HIS A 149 -3.08 5.19 -3.53
N ILE A 150 -3.17 5.87 -4.68
CA ILE A 150 -3.92 7.11 -4.84
C ILE A 150 -5.41 6.81 -4.96
N ALA A 151 -6.24 7.52 -4.20
CA ALA A 151 -7.69 7.41 -4.25
C ALA A 151 -8.27 8.00 -5.53
N ARG A 152 -9.39 7.43 -5.98
CA ARG A 152 -10.27 8.09 -6.96
C ARG A 152 -10.88 9.35 -6.35
N GLU A 153 -11.30 10.26 -7.21
CA GLU A 153 -12.05 11.44 -6.80
C GLU A 153 -13.26 11.04 -5.94
N GLY A 154 -13.58 11.85 -4.93
CA GLY A 154 -14.64 11.55 -3.96
C GLY A 154 -14.35 10.38 -3.02
N TYR A 155 -13.18 9.73 -3.09
CA TYR A 155 -12.85 8.52 -2.35
C TYR A 155 -13.78 7.35 -2.70
N ALA A 156 -14.05 7.17 -4.01
CA ALA A 156 -14.77 6.00 -4.49
C ALA A 156 -14.08 4.70 -4.03
N PRO A 157 -14.86 3.62 -3.79
CA PRO A 157 -14.35 2.37 -3.24
C PRO A 157 -13.24 1.75 -4.10
N THR A 158 -12.35 1.00 -3.44
CA THR A 158 -11.32 0.16 -4.07
C THR A 158 -11.78 -1.29 -4.17
N GLU A 159 -10.98 -2.16 -4.77
CA GLU A 159 -11.21 -3.61 -4.78
C GLU A 159 -10.54 -4.33 -3.58
N GLY A 160 -10.22 -3.60 -2.52
CA GLY A 160 -9.63 -4.13 -1.29
C GLY A 160 -8.40 -3.37 -0.80
N CYS A 161 -7.89 -2.46 -1.60
CA CYS A 161 -6.76 -1.60 -1.25
C CYS A 161 -7.15 -0.50 -0.26
N VAL A 162 -6.13 0.15 0.32
CA VAL A 162 -6.28 1.43 1.04
C VAL A 162 -5.81 2.54 0.10
N ALA A 163 -6.55 3.67 0.02
CA ALA A 163 -6.17 4.75 -0.87
C ALA A 163 -6.33 6.13 -0.25
N LEU A 164 -5.39 7.04 -0.55
CA LEU A 164 -5.37 8.43 -0.11
C LEU A 164 -5.47 9.40 -1.29
N SER A 165 -5.90 10.63 -1.02
CA SER A 165 -5.76 11.72 -1.99
C SER A 165 -4.29 11.90 -2.42
N PRO A 166 -4.02 12.42 -3.63
CA PRO A 166 -2.63 12.71 -4.07
C PRO A 166 -1.89 13.64 -3.11
N ALA A 167 -2.58 14.63 -2.55
CA ALA A 167 -2.02 15.59 -1.60
C ALA A 167 -1.63 14.91 -0.28
N ASP A 168 -2.51 14.07 0.27
CA ASP A 168 -2.25 13.36 1.53
C ASP A 168 -1.19 12.28 1.37
N MET A 169 -1.18 11.57 0.24
CA MET A 169 -0.10 10.63 -0.08
C MET A 169 1.25 11.34 -0.10
N ARG A 170 1.35 12.51 -0.75
CA ARG A 170 2.58 13.32 -0.78
C ARG A 170 3.02 13.77 0.63
N ARG A 171 2.08 14.13 1.49
CA ARG A 171 2.37 14.54 2.89
C ARG A 171 2.89 13.36 3.73
N LEU A 172 2.38 12.15 3.47
CA LEU A 172 2.70 10.96 4.26
C LEU A 172 3.99 10.28 3.81
N LEU A 173 4.26 10.23 2.50
CA LEU A 173 5.40 9.52 1.89
C LEU A 173 6.76 9.74 2.56
N PRO A 174 7.16 10.97 2.96
CA PRO A 174 8.46 11.20 3.60
C PRO A 174 8.69 10.41 4.90
N TYR A 175 7.63 9.98 5.54
CA TYR A 175 7.69 9.24 6.80
C TYR A 175 7.63 7.72 6.61
N LEU A 176 7.44 7.24 5.37
CA LEU A 176 7.27 5.82 5.07
C LEU A 176 8.60 5.15 4.77
N THR A 177 8.81 4.00 5.40
CA THR A 177 9.96 3.11 5.20
C THR A 177 9.48 1.67 5.06
N ASP A 178 10.38 0.76 4.73
CA ASP A 178 10.14 -0.69 4.72
C ASP A 178 9.87 -1.29 6.12
N ARG A 179 10.04 -0.48 7.18
CA ARG A 179 9.69 -0.84 8.57
C ARG A 179 8.32 -0.31 8.98
N THR A 180 7.68 0.50 8.15
CA THR A 180 6.35 1.07 8.46
C THR A 180 5.30 -0.03 8.47
N LEU A 181 4.50 -0.06 9.54
CA LEU A 181 3.35 -0.94 9.69
C LEU A 181 2.06 -0.15 9.46
N LEU A 182 1.17 -0.69 8.62
CA LEU A 182 -0.19 -0.20 8.41
C LEU A 182 -1.17 -1.22 8.98
N THR A 183 -1.90 -0.81 10.01
CA THR A 183 -2.90 -1.65 10.69
C THR A 183 -4.31 -1.22 10.31
N VAL A 184 -5.08 -2.12 9.73
CA VAL A 184 -6.53 -1.96 9.47
C VAL A 184 -7.29 -2.63 10.60
N LEU A 185 -8.19 -1.88 11.30
CA LEU A 185 -8.95 -2.31 12.48
C LEU A 185 -10.44 -2.45 12.18
#